data_23efdd26fae5d47b333ac6eda97c97b8
#
_entry.id   23efdd26fae5d47b333ac6eda97c97b8
#
_cell.length_a   1.000
_cell.length_b   1.000
_cell.length_c   1.000
_cell.angle_alpha   90.00
_cell.angle_beta   90.00
_cell.angle_gamma   90.00
#
_symmetry.space_group_name_H-M   'P 1'
#
loop_
_entity.id
_entity.type
_entity.pdbx_description
1 polymer ?
#
loop_
_entity_poly.entity_id
_entity_poly.type
_entity_poly.pdbx_seq_one_letter_code
_entity_poly.pdbx_strand_id
1 'polypeptide(L)'
;MASKREQILAKIKTELAGTTGVGTRIYRNRVEPMAREETPSLVVEFVTDDPTVNSATYLKLDWTLRVRIVVIVRSQTPDTTADPTVESLHTKIVSDPTLGGLALDVRPLTVTFDVVEADQPAGIISCEYEIDYRSSYNDLST
;
A
#
# COMPACT_ATOMS: atom_id res chain seq x y z
N MET A 1 7.83 -3.01 -20.86
CA MET A 1 7.62 -3.82 -19.65
C MET A 1 7.56 -2.91 -18.42
N ALA A 2 6.74 -3.25 -17.47
CA ALA A 2 6.63 -2.47 -16.25
C ALA A 2 7.89 -2.63 -15.39
N SER A 3 8.28 -1.56 -14.70
CA SER A 3 9.35 -1.63 -13.71
C SER A 3 8.96 -2.56 -12.57
N LYS A 4 9.94 -3.06 -11.82
CA LYS A 4 9.66 -3.89 -10.65
C LYS A 4 8.81 -3.14 -9.62
N ARG A 5 9.03 -1.83 -9.47
CA ARG A 5 8.19 -1.00 -8.61
C ARG A 5 6.72 -1.09 -9.03
N GLU A 6 6.43 -0.92 -10.31
CA GLU A 6 5.07 -1.00 -10.81
C GLU A 6 4.48 -2.40 -10.63
N GLN A 7 5.28 -3.43 -10.86
CA GLN A 7 4.86 -4.81 -10.63
C GLN A 7 4.52 -5.04 -9.15
N ILE A 8 5.32 -4.50 -8.24
CA ILE A 8 5.08 -4.61 -6.80
C ILE A 8 3.78 -3.90 -6.41
N LEU A 9 3.58 -2.67 -6.91
CA LEU A 9 2.36 -1.91 -6.61
C LEU A 9 1.12 -2.63 -7.13
N ALA A 10 1.19 -3.19 -8.33
CA ALA A 10 0.09 -3.98 -8.89
C ALA A 10 -0.17 -5.24 -8.07
N LYS A 11 0.88 -5.90 -7.60
CA LYS A 11 0.76 -7.09 -6.75
C LYS A 11 0.11 -6.76 -5.42
N ILE A 12 0.47 -5.63 -4.81
CA ILE A 12 -0.15 -5.17 -3.56
C ILE A 12 -1.65 -4.98 -3.76
N LYS A 13 -2.05 -4.33 -4.84
CA LYS A 13 -3.48 -4.15 -5.15
C LYS A 13 -4.19 -5.50 -5.27
N THR A 14 -3.57 -6.46 -5.92
CA THR A 14 -4.13 -7.81 -6.07
C THR A 14 -4.25 -8.52 -4.72
N GLU A 15 -3.22 -8.43 -3.87
CA GLU A 15 -3.22 -9.07 -2.56
C GLU A 15 -4.27 -8.47 -1.63
N LEU A 16 -4.61 -7.19 -1.80
CA LEU A 16 -5.60 -6.52 -0.97
C LEU A 16 -7.04 -6.86 -1.36
N ALA A 17 -7.26 -7.52 -2.48
CA ALA A 17 -8.60 -7.92 -2.89
C ALA A 17 -9.22 -8.81 -1.82
N GLY A 18 -10.47 -8.54 -1.45
CA GLY A 18 -11.17 -9.28 -0.41
C GLY A 18 -10.88 -8.82 1.01
N THR A 19 -10.16 -7.70 1.19
CA THR A 19 -9.98 -7.11 2.52
C THR A 19 -11.34 -6.83 3.15
N THR A 20 -11.45 -7.10 4.45
CA THR A 20 -12.71 -7.01 5.18
C THR A 20 -13.39 -5.65 4.98
N GLY A 21 -14.63 -5.68 4.52
CA GLY A 21 -15.46 -4.49 4.33
C GLY A 21 -15.20 -3.73 3.04
N VAL A 22 -14.16 -4.07 2.30
CA VAL A 22 -13.72 -3.31 1.12
C VAL A 22 -14.17 -3.95 -0.19
N GLY A 23 -14.12 -5.30 -0.27
CA GLY A 23 -14.42 -6.01 -1.51
C GLY A 23 -13.47 -5.63 -2.63
N THR A 24 -14.01 -5.00 -3.68
CA THR A 24 -13.23 -4.57 -4.85
C THR A 24 -12.93 -3.07 -4.86
N ARG A 25 -13.29 -2.34 -3.81
CA ARG A 25 -13.06 -0.89 -3.73
C ARG A 25 -11.62 -0.58 -3.36
N ILE A 26 -10.70 -0.90 -4.27
CA ILE A 26 -9.26 -0.70 -4.09
C ILE A 26 -8.77 0.12 -5.28
N TYR A 27 -8.21 1.27 -5.00
CA TYR A 27 -7.82 2.25 -6.01
C TYR A 27 -6.34 2.58 -5.92
N ARG A 28 -5.77 3.08 -7.02
CA ARG A 28 -4.41 3.58 -7.05
C ARG A 28 -4.44 5.08 -7.34
N ASN A 29 -3.82 5.86 -6.44
CA ASN A 29 -3.65 7.30 -6.62
C ASN A 29 -4.96 8.04 -6.91
N ARG A 30 -6.06 7.63 -6.28
CA ARG A 30 -7.33 8.28 -6.48
C ARG A 30 -7.34 9.63 -5.77
N VAL A 31 -7.61 10.69 -6.52
CA VAL A 31 -7.69 12.06 -5.98
C VAL A 31 -9.12 12.54 -5.77
N GLU A 32 -10.10 11.83 -6.32
CA GLU A 32 -11.51 12.19 -6.17
C GLU A 32 -12.03 11.76 -4.80
N PRO A 33 -12.92 12.56 -4.19
CA PRO A 33 -13.53 12.16 -2.92
C PRO A 33 -14.32 10.86 -3.06
N MET A 34 -14.34 10.09 -1.98
CA MET A 34 -15.14 8.87 -1.93
C MET A 34 -16.57 9.20 -1.56
N ALA A 35 -17.53 8.64 -2.31
CA ALA A 35 -18.93 8.70 -1.92
C ALA A 35 -19.16 7.77 -0.72
N ARG A 36 -20.25 8.02 0.03
CA ARG A 36 -20.57 7.23 1.22
C ARG A 36 -20.66 5.74 0.91
N GLU A 37 -21.30 5.40 -0.21
CA GLU A 37 -21.47 4.02 -0.64
C GLU A 37 -20.18 3.37 -1.15
N GLU A 38 -19.15 4.17 -1.36
CA GLU A 38 -17.83 3.67 -1.77
C GLU A 38 -16.92 3.37 -0.58
N THR A 39 -17.42 3.50 0.64
CA THR A 39 -16.62 3.25 1.84
C THR A 39 -17.15 2.02 2.58
N PRO A 40 -16.26 1.25 3.27
CA PRO A 40 -14.81 1.41 3.32
C PRO A 40 -14.13 1.17 1.98
N SER A 41 -13.04 1.87 1.74
CA SER A 41 -12.25 1.69 0.51
C SER A 41 -10.76 1.82 0.84
N LEU A 42 -9.92 1.32 -0.07
CA LEU A 42 -8.47 1.40 0.05
C LEU A 42 -7.91 2.19 -1.13
N VAL A 43 -6.88 2.99 -0.84
CA VAL A 43 -6.10 3.66 -1.87
C VAL A 43 -4.64 3.29 -1.66
N VAL A 44 -4.01 2.77 -2.70
CA VAL A 44 -2.59 2.41 -2.67
C VAL A 44 -1.81 3.57 -3.29
N GLU A 45 -0.90 4.14 -2.52
CA GLU A 45 -0.10 5.30 -2.94
C GLU A 45 1.38 4.97 -2.91
N PHE A 46 2.08 5.40 -3.96
CA PHE A 46 3.52 5.40 -4.02
C PHE A 46 4.03 6.64 -3.28
N VAL A 47 4.96 6.47 -2.35
CA VAL A 47 5.50 7.58 -1.56
C VAL A 47 6.91 7.92 -2.02
N THR A 48 7.86 7.00 -1.82
CA THR A 48 9.25 7.16 -2.26
C THR A 48 9.82 5.82 -2.67
N ASP A 49 10.90 5.87 -3.43
CA ASP A 49 11.64 4.67 -3.83
C ASP A 49 13.10 5.06 -3.93
N ASP A 50 13.91 4.59 -2.98
CA ASP A 50 15.30 5.01 -2.83
C ASP A 50 16.24 3.88 -3.19
N PRO A 51 17.10 4.06 -4.21
CA PRO A 51 18.06 3.05 -4.59
C PRO A 51 19.36 3.16 -3.78
N THR A 52 19.96 2.00 -3.57
CA THR A 52 21.31 1.89 -2.99
C THR A 52 22.16 1.09 -3.96
N VAL A 53 23.28 1.64 -4.37
CA VAL A 53 24.25 0.94 -5.22
C VAL A 53 25.19 0.18 -4.31
N ASN A 54 25.03 -1.15 -4.23
CA ASN A 54 25.88 -1.99 -3.39
C ASN A 54 27.27 -2.16 -4.01
N SER A 55 27.30 -2.38 -5.32
CA SER A 55 28.55 -2.56 -6.05
C SER A 55 28.30 -2.44 -7.54
N ALA A 56 29.11 -1.62 -8.21
CA ALA A 56 29.04 -1.52 -9.68
C ALA A 56 29.40 -2.85 -10.33
N THR A 57 30.16 -3.72 -9.64
CA THR A 57 30.56 -5.03 -10.15
C THR A 57 29.36 -5.95 -10.34
N TYR A 58 28.36 -5.87 -9.44
CA TYR A 58 27.19 -6.72 -9.50
C TYR A 58 26.12 -6.22 -10.44
N LEU A 59 26.19 -4.97 -10.86
CA LEU A 59 25.21 -4.34 -11.75
C LEU A 59 23.78 -4.48 -11.25
N LYS A 60 23.59 -4.37 -9.92
CA LYS A 60 22.30 -4.46 -9.25
C LYS A 60 22.08 -3.24 -8.38
N LEU A 61 20.82 -2.88 -8.23
CA LEU A 61 20.36 -1.84 -7.31
C LEU A 61 19.47 -2.47 -6.27
N ASP A 62 19.70 -2.11 -5.01
CA ASP A 62 18.80 -2.47 -3.93
C ASP A 62 17.93 -1.25 -3.63
N TRP A 63 16.62 -1.43 -3.68
CA TRP A 63 15.64 -0.37 -3.52
C TRP A 63 14.90 -0.51 -2.21
N THR A 64 14.57 0.62 -1.61
CA THR A 64 13.64 0.68 -0.48
C THR A 64 12.45 1.49 -0.93
N LEU A 65 11.35 0.80 -1.19
CA LEU A 65 10.09 1.38 -1.65
C LEU A 65 9.21 1.66 -0.44
N ARG A 66 8.73 2.88 -0.33
CA ARG A 66 7.74 3.24 0.69
C ARG A 66 6.39 3.39 0.02
N VAL A 67 5.41 2.63 0.51
CA VAL A 67 4.03 2.70 0.05
C VAL A 67 3.13 3.08 1.20
N ARG A 68 2.03 3.73 0.87
CA ARG A 68 0.99 4.07 1.83
C ARG A 68 -0.30 3.43 1.36
N ILE A 69 -0.95 2.69 2.26
CA ILE A 69 -2.26 2.13 2.02
C ILE A 69 -3.23 2.92 2.89
N VAL A 70 -4.10 3.67 2.25
CA VAL A 70 -5.03 4.56 2.92
C VAL A 70 -6.38 3.88 3.01
N VAL A 71 -6.89 3.76 4.24
CA VAL A 71 -8.24 3.25 4.51
C VAL A 71 -9.14 4.45 4.71
N ILE A 72 -10.21 4.54 3.92
CA ILE A 72 -11.17 5.63 4.01
C ILE A 72 -12.50 5.04 4.44
N VAL A 73 -13.04 5.53 5.56
CA VAL A 73 -14.34 5.13 6.07
C VAL A 73 -15.17 6.37 6.40
N ARG A 74 -16.48 6.22 6.33
CA ARG A 74 -17.43 7.24 6.79
C ARG A 74 -18.28 6.65 7.88
N SER A 75 -18.18 7.19 9.09
CA SER A 75 -18.86 6.67 10.25
C SER A 75 -18.82 7.69 11.38
N GLN A 76 -19.71 7.60 12.35
CA GLN A 76 -19.66 8.41 13.57
C GLN A 76 -18.51 7.96 14.47
N THR A 77 -18.01 6.73 14.29
CA THR A 77 -16.86 6.19 15.03
C THR A 77 -15.86 5.63 14.01
N PRO A 78 -15.18 6.52 13.23
CA PRO A 78 -14.39 6.06 12.08
C PRO A 78 -13.21 5.18 12.47
N ASP A 79 -12.55 5.44 13.60
CA ASP A 79 -11.44 4.62 14.07
C ASP A 79 -11.88 3.18 14.35
N THR A 80 -12.97 3.01 15.08
CA THR A 80 -13.52 1.69 15.39
C THR A 80 -14.02 0.99 14.14
N THR A 81 -14.68 1.72 13.25
CA THR A 81 -15.23 1.16 12.02
C THR A 81 -14.12 0.67 11.09
N ALA A 82 -12.99 1.38 11.05
CA ALA A 82 -11.87 1.03 10.18
C ALA A 82 -11.00 -0.09 10.71
N ASP A 83 -11.03 -0.37 12.01
CA ASP A 83 -10.11 -1.31 12.63
C ASP A 83 -10.11 -2.71 12.00
N PRO A 84 -11.26 -3.34 11.74
CA PRO A 84 -11.25 -4.65 11.08
C PRO A 84 -10.62 -4.62 9.69
N THR A 85 -10.80 -3.52 8.97
CA THR A 85 -10.20 -3.34 7.64
C THR A 85 -8.68 -3.21 7.74
N VAL A 86 -8.18 -2.44 8.70
CA VAL A 86 -6.74 -2.28 8.93
C VAL A 86 -6.11 -3.61 9.32
N GLU A 87 -6.73 -4.35 10.22
CA GLU A 87 -6.25 -5.68 10.63
C GLU A 87 -6.19 -6.62 9.45
N SER A 88 -7.23 -6.64 8.61
CA SER A 88 -7.31 -7.52 7.44
C SER A 88 -6.25 -7.17 6.41
N LEU A 89 -6.07 -5.89 6.08
CA LEU A 89 -5.08 -5.48 5.09
C LEU A 89 -3.66 -5.80 5.56
N HIS A 90 -3.39 -5.60 6.84
CA HIS A 90 -2.07 -5.91 7.39
C HIS A 90 -1.74 -7.39 7.23
N THR A 91 -2.68 -8.26 7.60
CA THR A 91 -2.51 -9.71 7.46
C THR A 91 -2.23 -10.09 6.01
N LYS A 92 -2.97 -9.50 5.07
CA LYS A 92 -2.79 -9.79 3.64
C LYS A 92 -1.43 -9.33 3.11
N ILE A 93 -0.97 -8.15 3.51
CA ILE A 93 0.31 -7.61 3.04
C ILE A 93 1.48 -8.43 3.58
N VAL A 94 1.45 -8.80 4.87
CA VAL A 94 2.59 -9.48 5.50
C VAL A 94 2.53 -10.99 5.38
N SER A 95 1.45 -11.56 4.83
CA SER A 95 1.33 -13.02 4.66
C SER A 95 2.38 -13.58 3.70
N ASP A 96 2.83 -12.77 2.75
CA ASP A 96 3.92 -13.14 1.85
C ASP A 96 4.90 -11.96 1.75
N PRO A 97 5.96 -11.94 2.57
CA PRO A 97 6.93 -10.84 2.56
C PRO A 97 7.67 -10.66 1.24
N THR A 98 7.63 -11.66 0.37
CA THR A 98 8.28 -11.58 -0.94
C THR A 98 7.34 -11.08 -2.04
N LEU A 99 6.06 -10.93 -1.73
CA LEU A 99 5.04 -10.50 -2.71
C LEU A 99 5.12 -11.30 -4.01
N GLY A 100 5.13 -12.64 -3.86
CA GLY A 100 5.21 -13.54 -5.01
C GLY A 100 6.59 -13.59 -5.66
N GLY A 101 7.63 -13.24 -4.92
CA GLY A 101 9.01 -13.25 -5.41
C GLY A 101 9.48 -11.92 -5.99
N LEU A 102 8.63 -10.89 -5.96
CA LEU A 102 9.00 -9.55 -6.48
C LEU A 102 9.80 -8.74 -5.46
N ALA A 103 9.64 -9.03 -4.17
CA ALA A 103 10.28 -8.29 -3.10
C ALA A 103 11.19 -9.19 -2.27
N LEU A 104 12.10 -8.58 -1.52
CA LEU A 104 12.96 -9.28 -0.57
C LEU A 104 12.33 -9.29 0.82
N ASP A 105 11.63 -8.22 1.19
CA ASP A 105 11.04 -8.10 2.51
C ASP A 105 9.98 -7.00 2.51
N VAL A 106 9.01 -7.10 3.42
CA VAL A 106 7.97 -6.10 3.64
C VAL A 106 7.91 -5.83 5.13
N ARG A 107 8.02 -4.56 5.52
CA ARG A 107 7.99 -4.13 6.92
C ARG A 107 6.95 -3.06 7.14
N PRO A 108 6.14 -3.16 8.21
CA PRO A 108 5.28 -2.05 8.59
C PRO A 108 6.12 -0.90 9.17
N LEU A 109 5.73 0.33 8.88
CA LEU A 109 6.41 1.52 9.40
C LEU A 109 5.56 2.23 10.45
N THR A 110 4.40 2.72 10.04
CA THR A 110 3.55 3.51 10.91
C THR A 110 2.11 3.47 10.45
N VAL A 111 1.21 3.72 11.39
CA VAL A 111 -0.22 3.88 11.12
C VAL A 111 -0.62 5.23 11.70
N THR A 112 -1.19 6.09 10.87
CA THR A 112 -1.66 7.41 11.31
C THR A 112 -3.15 7.52 11.06
N PHE A 113 -3.83 8.32 11.86
CA PHE A 113 -5.26 8.54 11.78
C PHE A 113 -5.56 10.02 11.63
N ASP A 114 -6.47 10.32 10.72
CA ASP A 114 -6.93 11.69 10.49
C ASP A 114 -8.45 11.66 10.29
N VAL A 115 -9.12 12.75 10.61
CA VAL A 115 -10.56 12.89 10.48
C VAL A 115 -10.88 14.13 9.67
N VAL A 116 -11.73 13.96 8.67
CA VAL A 116 -12.29 15.08 7.92
C VAL A 116 -13.73 15.28 8.38
N GLU A 117 -14.02 16.45 8.93
CA GLU A 117 -15.36 16.76 9.42
C GLU A 117 -16.35 16.92 8.27
N ALA A 118 -17.51 16.30 8.42
CA ALA A 118 -18.61 16.34 7.47
C ALA A 118 -19.88 15.93 8.21
N ASP A 119 -21.02 15.88 7.53
CA ASP A 119 -22.27 15.41 8.11
C ASP A 119 -22.08 14.02 8.72
N GLN A 120 -21.36 13.16 7.99
CA GLN A 120 -20.84 11.91 8.55
C GLN A 120 -19.32 11.99 8.42
N PRO A 121 -18.57 11.97 9.53
CA PRO A 121 -17.12 12.13 9.50
C PRO A 121 -16.43 11.09 8.63
N ALA A 122 -15.42 11.51 7.89
CA ALA A 122 -14.56 10.62 7.14
C ALA A 122 -13.30 10.36 7.95
N GLY A 123 -13.04 9.09 8.25
CA GLY A 123 -11.80 8.66 8.88
C GLY A 123 -10.81 8.23 7.81
N ILE A 124 -9.58 8.70 7.93
CA ILE A 124 -8.50 8.37 7.01
C ILE A 124 -7.39 7.74 7.82
N ILE A 125 -7.14 6.46 7.60
CA ILE A 125 -6.08 5.74 8.27
C ILE A 125 -5.02 5.40 7.24
N SER A 126 -3.81 5.92 7.44
CA SER A 126 -2.69 5.71 6.52
C SER A 126 -1.76 4.68 7.12
N CYS A 127 -1.63 3.54 6.45
CA CYS A 127 -0.75 2.46 6.86
C CYS A 127 0.45 2.48 5.92
N GLU A 128 1.63 2.79 6.44
CA GLU A 128 2.83 2.86 5.62
C GLU A 128 3.67 1.61 5.79
N TYR A 129 4.18 1.12 4.66
CA TYR A 129 5.03 -0.06 4.60
C TYR A 129 6.28 0.24 3.82
N GLU A 130 7.37 -0.42 4.21
CA GLU A 130 8.64 -0.34 3.52
C GLU A 130 8.95 -1.68 2.89
N ILE A 131 9.25 -1.66 1.60
CA ILE A 131 9.45 -2.87 0.80
C ILE A 131 10.84 -2.83 0.20
N ASP A 132 11.66 -3.83 0.52
CA ASP A 132 12.98 -3.98 -0.08
C ASP A 132 12.87 -4.86 -1.31
N TYR A 133 13.45 -4.41 -2.42
CA TYR A 133 13.52 -5.21 -3.63
C TYR A 133 14.80 -4.88 -4.40
N ARG A 134 15.10 -5.70 -5.38
CA ARG A 134 16.32 -5.57 -6.17
C ARG A 134 15.98 -5.53 -7.65
N SER A 135 16.66 -4.65 -8.37
CA SER A 135 16.55 -4.59 -9.82
C SER A 135 17.93 -4.63 -10.46
N SER A 136 17.96 -4.86 -11.77
CA SER A 136 19.18 -4.68 -12.53
C SER A 136 19.56 -3.20 -12.55
N TYR A 137 20.84 -2.92 -12.62
CA TYR A 137 21.35 -1.55 -12.62
C TYR A 137 20.80 -0.74 -13.81
N ASN A 138 20.72 -1.38 -14.96
CA ASN A 138 20.34 -0.71 -16.22
C ASN A 138 18.95 -1.09 -16.72
N ASP A 139 18.19 -1.90 -15.98
CA ASP A 139 16.86 -2.33 -16.39
C ASP A 139 15.99 -2.49 -15.16
N LEU A 140 15.06 -1.54 -14.96
CA LEU A 140 14.21 -1.53 -13.77
C LEU A 140 13.10 -2.59 -13.80
N SER A 141 12.94 -3.31 -14.92
CA SER A 141 11.92 -4.35 -15.03
C SER A 141 12.43 -5.74 -14.62
N THR A 142 13.71 -5.87 -14.40
CA THR A 142 14.34 -7.12 -13.95
C THR A 142 15.14 -6.90 -12.64
#